data_6bb79ecdabc914c5c8963c1beb6a7ee3
#
_entry.id   6bb79ecdabc914c5c8963c1beb6a7ee3
#
_cell.length_a   1.000
_cell.length_b   1.000
_cell.length_c   1.000
_cell.angle_alpha   90.00
_cell.angle_beta   90.00
_cell.angle_gamma   90.00
#
_symmetry.space_group_name_H-M   'P 1'
#
loop_
_entity.id
_entity.type
_entity.pdbx_description
1 polymer ?
#
loop_
_entity_poly.entity_id
_entity_poly.type
_entity_poly.pdbx_seq_one_letter_code
_entity_poly.pdbx_strand_id
1 'polypeptide(L)'
;MLLLCALTLSIAVPAAADKVKLDPSNWGHEAGSACVSCHTKASSGLAQQWQDSAHAAAGVNCMDCHRAERSDVDAIEHEGQVIATIVSPKDCGRCHTKEFEEQQGSVHAEAYSIIEDRIPALAQNVGGAAMQAASCDQCHGSRVKVRGDGTLDPATWPNSGIGRINPDGSKGSCSSCHGRHRFSKAQAREPEACVRCHSGPDSPDKEVFEASKHGMVYAAHRDEMNLDAAEWNAGRDYTAAPTCVTCHMGAAGKLPSTHDVGLRNVWSLNTPVSKRQFLVIFEDGHKMELPADEPAPRRGTELTRADGTVGTVKAVATPERRRQAMSLVCVECHGKGFTESFMRQFDAVVELYNTKFGEPARAIMAGLYERGLLTPTAFDEPIEFTYWELWHDEGARARHGASMMSPNHAWWEGMYLVGRNFYARFLPEARAVAGEHADELVDAVLRANGQHEWLDQPDQASAILGFAPREAE
;
A
#
# COMPACT_ATOMS: atom_id res chain seq x y z
N MET A 1 5.51 -35.48 -36.43
CA MET A 1 6.78 -34.96 -35.88
C MET A 1 6.78 -33.46 -36.15
N LEU A 2 6.11 -32.70 -35.29
CA LEU A 2 6.03 -31.23 -35.38
C LEU A 2 6.99 -30.65 -34.32
N LEU A 3 8.04 -29.97 -34.80
CA LEU A 3 8.97 -29.19 -33.97
C LEU A 3 8.25 -27.95 -33.43
N LEU A 4 8.03 -27.87 -32.13
CA LEU A 4 7.68 -26.62 -31.44
C LEU A 4 8.98 -25.82 -31.24
N CYS A 5 9.17 -24.76 -32.02
CA CYS A 5 10.13 -23.71 -31.73
C CYS A 5 9.68 -22.88 -30.56
N ALA A 6 10.28 -23.08 -29.40
CA ALA A 6 10.10 -22.19 -28.26
C ALA A 6 10.89 -20.89 -28.49
N LEU A 7 10.20 -19.81 -28.85
CA LEU A 7 10.78 -18.46 -28.84
C LEU A 7 11.00 -18.03 -27.38
N THR A 8 12.22 -18.13 -26.90
CA THR A 8 12.66 -17.48 -25.66
C THR A 8 12.85 -16.00 -25.93
N LEU A 9 11.88 -15.20 -25.53
CA LEU A 9 12.00 -13.74 -25.53
C LEU A 9 12.96 -13.36 -24.39
N SER A 10 14.23 -13.21 -24.71
CA SER A 10 15.21 -12.59 -23.80
C SER A 10 14.85 -11.11 -23.66
N ILE A 11 14.28 -10.73 -22.52
CA ILE A 11 14.16 -9.33 -22.11
C ILE A 11 15.60 -8.89 -21.81
N ALA A 12 16.19 -8.10 -22.70
CA ALA A 12 17.43 -7.41 -22.41
C ALA A 12 17.17 -6.47 -21.21
N VAL A 13 17.70 -6.85 -20.06
CA VAL A 13 17.86 -5.94 -18.93
C VAL A 13 18.80 -4.84 -19.42
N PRO A 14 18.43 -3.56 -19.37
CA PRO A 14 19.37 -2.50 -19.68
C PRO A 14 20.61 -2.70 -18.81
N ALA A 15 21.78 -2.59 -19.42
CA ALA A 15 23.06 -2.67 -18.72
C ALA A 15 23.00 -1.77 -17.50
N ALA A 16 23.49 -2.30 -16.37
CA ALA A 16 23.60 -1.55 -15.13
C ALA A 16 24.15 -0.16 -15.47
N ALA A 17 23.38 0.88 -15.12
CA ALA A 17 23.87 2.25 -15.19
C ALA A 17 25.21 2.24 -14.45
N ASP A 18 26.27 2.69 -15.12
CA ASP A 18 27.59 2.78 -14.51
C ASP A 18 27.40 3.44 -13.15
N LYS A 19 27.78 2.71 -12.10
CA LYS A 19 27.79 3.28 -10.77
C LYS A 19 28.64 4.52 -10.85
N VAL A 20 28.01 5.70 -10.73
CA VAL A 20 28.74 6.96 -10.65
C VAL A 20 29.78 6.73 -9.57
N LYS A 21 31.04 6.69 -9.94
CA LYS A 21 32.13 6.64 -8.98
C LYS A 21 32.10 8.01 -8.29
N LEU A 22 31.42 8.04 -7.15
CA LEU A 22 31.42 9.20 -6.30
C LEU A 22 32.87 9.39 -5.84
N ASP A 23 33.44 10.53 -6.21
CA ASP A 23 34.78 10.90 -5.75
C ASP A 23 34.62 11.65 -4.43
N PRO A 24 34.96 11.01 -3.29
CA PRO A 24 34.83 11.63 -1.97
C PRO A 24 35.64 12.94 -1.82
N SER A 25 36.64 13.17 -2.67
CA SER A 25 37.46 14.36 -2.60
C SER A 25 36.74 15.65 -3.03
N ASN A 26 35.62 15.55 -3.75
CA ASN A 26 34.80 16.68 -4.18
C ASN A 26 33.61 16.99 -3.21
N TRP A 27 33.48 16.23 -2.14
CA TRP A 27 32.40 16.43 -1.18
C TRP A 27 32.86 17.42 -0.11
N GLY A 28 32.45 18.66 -0.20
CA GLY A 28 32.72 19.81 0.67
C GLY A 28 32.96 19.52 2.16
N HIS A 29 34.04 18.81 2.48
CA HIS A 29 34.40 18.37 3.83
C HIS A 29 34.44 19.52 4.84
N GLU A 30 34.80 20.75 4.41
CA GLU A 30 34.87 21.91 5.31
C GLU A 30 33.47 22.40 5.71
N ALA A 31 32.52 22.45 4.78
CA ALA A 31 31.14 22.90 5.09
C ALA A 31 30.43 21.92 6.03
N GLY A 32 30.60 20.59 5.84
CA GLY A 32 30.01 19.58 6.70
C GLY A 32 30.53 19.60 8.13
N SER A 33 31.79 19.92 8.36
CA SER A 33 32.36 20.01 9.70
C SER A 33 31.78 21.17 10.52
N ALA A 34 31.49 22.32 9.89
CA ALA A 34 30.84 23.46 10.54
C ALA A 34 29.43 23.11 11.03
N CYS A 35 28.63 22.40 10.18
CA CYS A 35 27.31 21.93 10.55
C CYS A 35 27.34 21.02 11.78
N VAL A 36 28.22 19.99 11.78
CA VAL A 36 28.36 19.06 12.89
C VAL A 36 28.76 19.77 14.19
N SER A 37 29.72 20.71 14.13
CA SER A 37 30.19 21.43 15.30
C SER A 37 29.10 22.24 16.02
N CYS A 38 28.19 22.83 15.27
CA CYS A 38 27.03 23.55 15.79
C CYS A 38 25.92 22.57 16.25
N HIS A 39 25.51 21.67 15.37
CA HIS A 39 24.37 20.76 15.63
C HIS A 39 24.64 19.72 16.71
N THR A 40 25.90 19.39 17.01
CA THR A 40 26.24 18.59 18.19
C THR A 40 25.79 19.26 19.51
N LYS A 41 25.67 20.58 19.53
CA LYS A 41 25.17 21.34 20.68
C LYS A 41 23.68 21.67 20.56
N ALA A 42 23.26 22.11 19.39
CA ALA A 42 21.88 22.58 19.15
C ALA A 42 20.87 21.44 18.93
N SER A 43 21.31 20.33 18.33
CA SER A 43 20.46 19.19 17.96
C SER A 43 21.27 17.89 18.06
N SER A 44 21.80 17.60 19.25
CA SER A 44 22.77 16.51 19.48
C SER A 44 22.28 15.14 19.00
N GLY A 45 20.99 14.82 19.18
CA GLY A 45 20.40 13.55 18.72
C GLY A 45 20.44 13.39 17.20
N LEU A 46 20.21 14.47 16.44
CA LEU A 46 20.30 14.48 14.99
C LEU A 46 21.76 14.24 14.54
N ALA A 47 22.71 14.97 15.13
CA ALA A 47 24.12 14.82 14.82
C ALA A 47 24.63 13.40 15.14
N GLN A 48 24.22 12.84 16.29
CA GLN A 48 24.57 11.47 16.67
C GLN A 48 23.98 10.43 15.71
N GLN A 49 22.70 10.56 15.33
CA GLN A 49 22.08 9.63 14.37
C GLN A 49 22.79 9.64 13.02
N TRP A 50 23.18 10.81 12.52
CA TRP A 50 23.97 10.89 11.30
C TRP A 50 25.35 10.25 11.49
N GLN A 51 26.03 10.53 12.59
CA GLN A 51 27.36 9.99 12.89
C GLN A 51 27.37 8.46 12.95
N ASP A 52 26.29 7.85 13.43
CA ASP A 52 26.10 6.39 13.48
C ASP A 52 25.61 5.79 12.14
N SER A 53 25.45 6.58 11.10
CA SER A 53 24.90 6.13 9.82
C SER A 53 25.97 5.57 8.86
N ALA A 54 25.54 4.72 7.94
CA ALA A 54 26.36 4.28 6.82
C ALA A 54 26.77 5.46 5.90
N HIS A 55 25.97 6.53 5.84
CA HIS A 55 26.29 7.74 5.09
C HIS A 55 27.53 8.44 5.67
N ALA A 56 27.56 8.67 6.98
CA ALA A 56 28.73 9.26 7.62
C ALA A 56 29.99 8.38 7.44
N ALA A 57 29.86 7.06 7.60
CA ALA A 57 30.95 6.11 7.36
C ALA A 57 31.45 6.12 5.90
N ALA A 58 30.60 6.49 4.93
CA ALA A 58 30.94 6.65 3.52
C ALA A 58 31.40 8.09 3.18
N GLY A 59 31.49 9.00 4.14
CA GLY A 59 31.90 10.39 3.95
C GLY A 59 30.80 11.33 3.43
N VAL A 60 29.54 10.87 3.37
CA VAL A 60 28.39 11.70 3.00
C VAL A 60 28.06 12.65 4.15
N ASN A 61 28.06 13.94 3.90
CA ASN A 61 27.85 14.99 4.90
C ASN A 61 26.48 15.67 4.79
N CYS A 62 26.21 16.62 5.67
CA CYS A 62 24.92 17.32 5.73
C CYS A 62 24.58 18.04 4.40
N MET A 63 25.58 18.67 3.77
CA MET A 63 25.37 19.42 2.54
C MET A 63 25.12 18.53 1.31
N ASP A 64 25.52 17.26 1.35
CA ASP A 64 25.22 16.34 0.23
C ASP A 64 23.72 16.05 0.11
N CYS A 65 22.99 16.15 1.24
CA CYS A 65 21.54 16.00 1.29
C CYS A 65 20.81 17.35 1.30
N HIS A 66 21.31 18.34 2.06
CA HIS A 66 20.59 19.59 2.33
C HIS A 66 20.93 20.74 1.39
N ARG A 67 21.90 20.60 0.48
CA ARG A 67 22.22 21.67 -0.48
C ARG A 67 21.01 21.99 -1.35
N ALA A 68 20.72 23.30 -1.47
CA ALA A 68 19.71 23.85 -2.37
C ALA A 68 20.31 24.93 -3.24
N GLU A 69 19.68 25.18 -4.38
CA GLU A 69 19.92 26.35 -5.20
C GLU A 69 19.04 27.51 -4.69
N ARG A 70 19.49 28.74 -4.85
CA ARG A 70 18.69 29.92 -4.43
C ARG A 70 17.33 30.03 -5.11
N SER A 71 17.17 29.36 -6.23
CA SER A 71 15.93 29.31 -7.01
C SER A 71 14.96 28.24 -6.49
N ASP A 72 15.39 27.33 -5.61
CA ASP A 72 14.51 26.30 -5.06
C ASP A 72 13.49 26.94 -4.13
N VAL A 73 12.26 26.48 -4.21
CA VAL A 73 11.11 27.11 -3.56
C VAL A 73 11.21 27.08 -2.03
N ASP A 74 11.82 26.04 -1.48
CA ASP A 74 12.04 25.81 -0.05
C ASP A 74 13.48 26.11 0.41
N ALA A 75 14.26 26.80 -0.43
CA ALA A 75 15.61 27.21 -0.10
C ALA A 75 15.61 28.28 0.99
N ILE A 76 16.46 28.11 1.98
CA ILE A 76 16.71 29.10 3.03
C ILE A 76 18.21 29.38 3.16
N GLU A 77 18.54 30.59 3.57
CA GLU A 77 19.90 30.92 4.01
C GLU A 77 20.09 30.54 5.48
N HIS A 78 21.09 29.72 5.74
CA HIS A 78 21.43 29.25 7.08
C HIS A 78 22.95 29.26 7.27
N GLU A 79 23.45 30.09 8.17
CA GLU A 79 24.88 30.20 8.51
C GLU A 79 25.80 30.31 7.27
N GLY A 80 25.38 31.16 6.31
CA GLY A 80 26.12 31.43 5.08
C GLY A 80 26.01 30.33 4.00
N GLN A 81 25.20 29.32 4.22
CA GLN A 81 24.87 28.28 3.24
C GLN A 81 23.43 28.40 2.77
N VAL A 82 23.16 27.95 1.53
CA VAL A 82 21.79 27.79 1.02
C VAL A 82 21.40 26.32 1.15
N ILE A 83 20.36 26.07 1.93
CA ILE A 83 19.90 24.71 2.24
C ILE A 83 18.42 24.55 1.97
N ALA A 84 17.99 23.31 1.62
CA ALA A 84 16.59 22.93 1.56
C ALA A 84 16.11 22.55 2.96
N THR A 85 14.94 23.04 3.35
CA THR A 85 14.27 22.61 4.57
C THR A 85 13.82 21.15 4.45
N ILE A 86 13.40 20.72 3.24
CA ILE A 86 12.95 19.38 2.95
C ILE A 86 13.97 18.66 2.07
N VAL A 87 14.60 17.63 2.60
CA VAL A 87 15.32 16.66 1.76
C VAL A 87 14.30 15.76 1.10
N SER A 88 14.14 15.91 -0.20
CA SER A 88 13.17 15.22 -1.02
C SER A 88 13.69 13.89 -1.55
N PRO A 89 12.85 13.01 -2.12
CA PRO A 89 13.31 11.83 -2.85
C PRO A 89 14.25 12.16 -4.01
N LYS A 90 14.11 13.32 -4.66
CA LYS A 90 14.98 13.78 -5.75
C LYS A 90 16.42 13.98 -5.28
N ASP A 91 16.61 14.49 -4.04
CA ASP A 91 17.93 14.62 -3.43
C ASP A 91 18.59 13.27 -3.19
N CYS A 92 17.81 12.31 -2.68
CA CYS A 92 18.28 10.93 -2.52
C CYS A 92 18.63 10.29 -3.87
N GLY A 93 17.82 10.56 -4.90
CA GLY A 93 17.97 10.07 -6.27
C GLY A 93 19.26 10.48 -6.96
N ARG A 94 19.94 11.52 -6.49
CA ARG A 94 21.28 11.90 -7.02
C ARG A 94 22.30 10.77 -6.89
N CYS A 95 22.14 9.92 -5.88
CA CYS A 95 23.01 8.76 -5.63
C CYS A 95 22.24 7.43 -5.73
N HIS A 96 20.99 7.39 -5.28
CA HIS A 96 20.10 6.23 -5.26
C HIS A 96 19.10 6.26 -6.43
N THR A 97 19.61 6.38 -7.66
CA THR A 97 18.80 6.61 -8.87
C THR A 97 17.75 5.52 -9.08
N LYS A 98 18.16 4.24 -8.95
CA LYS A 98 17.24 3.09 -9.13
C LYS A 98 16.11 3.11 -8.12
N GLU A 99 16.43 3.27 -6.86
CA GLU A 99 15.46 3.27 -5.75
C GLU A 99 14.49 4.45 -5.89
N PHE A 100 15.01 5.61 -6.30
CA PHE A 100 14.20 6.79 -6.60
C PHE A 100 13.23 6.53 -7.76
N GLU A 101 13.70 6.05 -8.91
CA GLU A 101 12.87 5.78 -10.08
C GLU A 101 11.78 4.73 -9.77
N GLU A 102 12.14 3.65 -9.07
CA GLU A 102 11.19 2.61 -8.67
C GLU A 102 10.12 3.16 -7.71
N GLN A 103 10.50 3.98 -6.74
CA GLN A 103 9.57 4.57 -5.78
C GLN A 103 8.67 5.62 -6.45
N GLN A 104 9.22 6.51 -7.30
CA GLN A 104 8.42 7.51 -8.02
C GLN A 104 7.36 6.88 -8.93
N GLY A 105 7.63 5.69 -9.46
CA GLY A 105 6.67 4.95 -10.27
C GLY A 105 5.79 3.98 -9.46
N SER A 106 5.89 3.94 -8.13
CA SER A 106 5.15 2.99 -7.29
C SER A 106 3.78 3.53 -6.89
N VAL A 107 2.89 2.62 -6.45
CA VAL A 107 1.59 2.99 -5.87
C VAL A 107 1.72 3.88 -4.63
N HIS A 108 2.83 3.80 -3.91
CA HIS A 108 3.12 4.66 -2.77
C HIS A 108 3.30 6.13 -3.18
N ALA A 109 3.88 6.40 -4.33
CA ALA A 109 4.02 7.77 -4.85
C ALA A 109 2.66 8.40 -5.18
N GLU A 110 1.64 7.58 -5.45
CA GLU A 110 0.28 8.02 -5.75
C GLU A 110 -0.66 7.96 -4.52
N ALA A 111 -0.15 7.68 -3.32
CA ALA A 111 -0.99 7.52 -2.13
C ALA A 111 -1.80 8.77 -1.78
N TYR A 112 -1.30 9.96 -2.13
CA TYR A 112 -2.02 11.22 -1.95
C TYR A 112 -3.32 11.27 -2.75
N SER A 113 -3.33 10.77 -3.99
CA SER A 113 -4.51 10.78 -4.86
C SER A 113 -5.69 9.99 -4.28
N ILE A 114 -5.42 9.01 -3.40
CA ILE A 114 -6.48 8.24 -2.71
C ILE A 114 -7.36 9.18 -1.87
N ILE A 115 -6.75 10.10 -1.14
CA ILE A 115 -7.50 11.05 -0.29
C ILE A 115 -8.19 12.11 -1.13
N GLU A 116 -7.54 12.63 -2.18
CA GLU A 116 -8.13 13.70 -3.01
C GLU A 116 -9.24 13.18 -3.93
N ASP A 117 -9.03 12.02 -4.57
CA ASP A 117 -9.88 11.57 -5.67
C ASP A 117 -10.90 10.50 -5.26
N ARG A 118 -10.59 9.69 -4.24
CA ARG A 118 -11.39 8.50 -3.89
C ARG A 118 -12.21 8.67 -2.63
N ILE A 119 -11.71 9.39 -1.61
CA ILE A 119 -12.33 9.48 -0.29
C ILE A 119 -12.37 10.93 0.23
N PRO A 120 -12.53 11.95 -0.62
CA PRO A 120 -12.49 13.33 -0.15
C PRO A 120 -13.60 13.62 0.87
N ALA A 121 -14.77 13.02 0.69
CA ALA A 121 -15.91 13.23 1.58
C ALA A 121 -15.65 12.74 3.00
N LEU A 122 -15.06 11.57 3.20
CA LEU A 122 -14.76 11.07 4.55
C LEU A 122 -13.76 11.99 5.26
N ALA A 123 -12.68 12.37 4.60
CA ALA A 123 -11.66 13.22 5.19
C ALA A 123 -12.18 14.64 5.50
N GLN A 124 -12.98 15.21 4.60
CA GLN A 124 -13.44 16.60 4.68
C GLN A 124 -14.73 16.74 5.46
N ASN A 125 -15.75 15.91 5.21
CA ASN A 125 -17.06 16.04 5.84
C ASN A 125 -17.05 15.51 7.28
N VAL A 126 -16.43 14.38 7.52
CA VAL A 126 -16.38 13.75 8.85
C VAL A 126 -15.23 14.30 9.68
N GLY A 127 -14.03 14.38 9.12
CA GLY A 127 -12.82 14.79 9.84
C GLY A 127 -12.57 16.30 9.83
N GLY A 128 -12.72 16.94 8.70
CA GLY A 128 -12.31 18.33 8.45
C GLY A 128 -10.79 18.48 8.29
N ALA A 129 -10.37 19.65 7.79
CA ALA A 129 -8.98 19.92 7.37
C ALA A 129 -7.94 19.67 8.48
N ALA A 130 -8.26 19.97 9.73
CA ALA A 130 -7.32 19.78 10.85
C ALA A 130 -7.08 18.30 11.13
N MET A 131 -8.11 17.45 11.09
CA MET A 131 -7.98 16.01 11.26
C MET A 131 -7.30 15.37 10.05
N GLN A 132 -7.61 15.82 8.84
CA GLN A 132 -6.93 15.35 7.63
C GLN A 132 -5.42 15.57 7.76
N ALA A 133 -4.97 16.78 8.09
CA ALA A 133 -3.55 17.10 8.25
C ALA A 133 -2.88 16.30 9.39
N ALA A 134 -3.57 16.08 10.51
CA ALA A 134 -3.03 15.38 11.67
C ALA A 134 -3.05 13.85 11.54
N SER A 135 -3.88 13.29 10.67
CA SER A 135 -4.09 11.83 10.51
C SER A 135 -3.85 11.36 9.08
N CYS A 136 -4.80 11.56 8.16
CA CYS A 136 -4.75 11.02 6.79
C CYS A 136 -3.46 11.40 6.06
N ASP A 137 -3.05 12.67 6.11
CA ASP A 137 -1.86 13.20 5.44
C ASP A 137 -0.56 12.63 6.03
N GLN A 138 -0.57 12.14 7.27
CA GLN A 138 0.62 11.55 7.89
C GLN A 138 0.96 10.17 7.32
N CYS A 139 -0.01 9.48 6.72
CA CYS A 139 0.16 8.21 6.01
C CYS A 139 0.18 8.43 4.49
N HIS A 140 -0.85 9.07 3.94
CA HIS A 140 -1.05 9.25 2.50
C HIS A 140 -0.24 10.40 1.91
N GLY A 141 0.08 11.41 2.71
CA GLY A 141 0.73 12.63 2.26
C GLY A 141 -0.27 13.70 1.81
N SER A 142 0.26 14.89 1.59
CA SER A 142 -0.42 16.01 0.94
C SER A 142 0.60 16.86 0.21
N ARG A 143 0.14 17.86 -0.56
CA ARG A 143 1.04 18.81 -1.21
C ARG A 143 1.59 19.79 -0.19
N VAL A 144 2.91 19.79 0.00
CA VAL A 144 3.59 20.75 0.87
C VAL A 144 3.57 22.13 0.21
N LYS A 145 3.05 23.12 0.95
CA LYS A 145 3.00 24.51 0.52
C LYS A 145 4.12 25.31 1.17
N VAL A 146 4.73 26.18 0.38
CA VAL A 146 5.73 27.17 0.84
C VAL A 146 5.07 28.53 0.81
N ARG A 147 5.22 29.32 1.88
CA ARG A 147 4.70 30.68 2.00
C ARG A 147 5.57 31.66 1.23
N GLY A 148 5.05 32.88 1.00
CA GLY A 148 5.78 33.92 0.31
C GLY A 148 7.08 34.38 0.98
N ASP A 149 7.27 34.07 2.25
CA ASP A 149 8.50 34.31 3.03
C ASP A 149 9.49 33.12 2.99
N GLY A 150 9.22 32.09 2.21
CA GLY A 150 10.04 30.87 2.10
C GLY A 150 9.82 29.85 3.21
N THR A 151 8.96 30.13 4.21
CA THR A 151 8.64 29.18 5.26
C THR A 151 7.60 28.16 4.83
N LEU A 152 7.64 26.98 5.44
CA LEU A 152 6.65 25.93 5.18
C LEU A 152 5.30 26.27 5.83
N ASP A 153 4.22 26.02 5.10
CA ASP A 153 2.87 26.26 5.61
C ASP A 153 2.50 25.20 6.67
N PRO A 154 2.23 25.60 7.94
CA PRO A 154 1.89 24.67 9.01
C PRO A 154 0.59 23.90 8.80
N ALA A 155 -0.25 24.28 7.84
CA ALA A 155 -1.42 23.48 7.45
C ALA A 155 -1.04 22.24 6.62
N THR A 156 0.18 22.20 6.05
CA THR A 156 0.68 21.12 5.19
C THR A 156 2.02 20.54 5.65
N TRP A 157 2.58 21.08 6.73
CA TRP A 157 3.85 20.65 7.33
C TRP A 157 3.79 20.75 8.85
N PRO A 158 4.30 19.76 9.61
CA PRO A 158 5.02 18.56 9.17
C PRO A 158 4.14 17.55 8.43
N ASN A 159 4.72 16.89 7.44
CA ASN A 159 4.08 15.89 6.59
C ASN A 159 5.05 14.74 6.34
N SER A 160 4.71 13.55 6.83
CA SER A 160 5.55 12.35 6.75
C SER A 160 4.98 11.29 5.81
N GLY A 161 3.88 11.60 5.11
CA GLY A 161 3.16 10.65 4.27
C GLY A 161 3.96 10.16 3.07
N ILE A 162 3.72 8.91 2.70
CA ILE A 162 4.49 8.21 1.66
C ILE A 162 4.24 8.79 0.25
N GLY A 163 3.08 9.39 0.02
CA GLY A 163 2.72 10.06 -1.24
C GLY A 163 2.85 11.59 -1.18
N ARG A 164 3.56 12.14 -0.19
CA ARG A 164 3.78 13.59 -0.07
C ARG A 164 4.29 14.19 -1.39
N ILE A 165 3.70 15.29 -1.83
CA ILE A 165 4.16 16.06 -2.99
C ILE A 165 5.07 17.18 -2.47
N ASN A 166 6.36 17.07 -2.77
CA ASN A 166 7.38 18.00 -2.32
C ASN A 166 7.38 19.30 -3.13
N PRO A 167 7.96 20.41 -2.62
CA PRO A 167 8.04 21.68 -3.34
C PRO A 167 8.73 21.57 -4.72
N ASP A 168 9.67 20.64 -4.88
CA ASP A 168 10.37 20.35 -6.13
C ASP A 168 9.58 19.44 -7.11
N GLY A 169 8.34 19.06 -6.74
CA GLY A 169 7.45 18.22 -7.51
C GLY A 169 7.69 16.71 -7.37
N SER A 170 8.75 16.27 -6.67
CA SER A 170 8.96 14.85 -6.39
C SER A 170 7.90 14.32 -5.41
N LYS A 171 7.54 13.04 -5.55
CA LYS A 171 6.50 12.42 -4.73
C LYS A 171 7.12 11.52 -3.66
N GLY A 172 6.56 11.57 -2.46
CA GLY A 172 6.90 10.67 -1.38
C GLY A 172 7.96 11.17 -0.41
N SER A 173 8.38 10.26 0.45
CA SER A 173 9.38 10.50 1.47
C SER A 173 10.15 9.21 1.77
N CYS A 174 11.41 9.16 1.36
CA CYS A 174 12.27 8.01 1.67
C CYS A 174 12.39 7.77 3.19
N SER A 175 12.30 8.86 3.97
CA SER A 175 12.34 8.80 5.44
C SER A 175 11.06 8.27 6.08
N SER A 176 10.02 7.93 5.31
CA SER A 176 8.86 7.19 5.83
C SER A 176 9.24 5.78 6.25
N CYS A 177 10.19 5.15 5.55
CA CYS A 177 10.71 3.80 5.85
C CYS A 177 12.13 3.86 6.44
N HIS A 178 13.00 4.73 5.91
CA HIS A 178 14.37 4.93 6.38
C HIS A 178 14.42 6.07 7.38
N GLY A 179 14.40 5.77 8.67
CA GLY A 179 14.38 6.80 9.73
C GLY A 179 15.56 7.77 9.61
N ARG A 180 15.24 9.07 9.55
CA ARG A 180 16.25 10.17 9.58
C ARG A 180 16.93 10.18 10.94
N HIS A 181 18.20 10.45 11.09
CA HIS A 181 19.27 10.66 10.09
C HIS A 181 20.16 9.42 9.99
N ARG A 182 19.76 8.33 10.66
CA ARG A 182 20.51 7.07 10.69
C ARG A 182 20.37 6.30 9.37
N PHE A 183 19.22 6.37 8.73
CA PHE A 183 18.91 5.68 7.47
C PHE A 183 19.24 4.17 7.50
N SER A 184 18.87 3.51 8.59
CA SER A 184 19.17 2.11 8.84
C SER A 184 18.47 1.18 7.85
N LYS A 185 19.21 0.25 7.27
CA LYS A 185 18.63 -0.85 6.46
C LYS A 185 17.86 -1.82 7.33
N ALA A 186 18.37 -2.13 8.52
CA ALA A 186 17.71 -3.00 9.48
C ALA A 186 16.31 -2.47 9.80
N GLN A 187 16.21 -1.19 10.20
CA GLN A 187 14.93 -0.56 10.49
C GLN A 187 13.95 -0.63 9.31
N ALA A 188 14.43 -0.38 8.08
CA ALA A 188 13.56 -0.43 6.89
C ALA A 188 13.10 -1.84 6.51
N ARG A 189 13.79 -2.89 6.96
CA ARG A 189 13.46 -4.31 6.75
C ARG A 189 12.54 -4.90 7.80
N GLU A 190 12.43 -4.24 8.95
CA GLU A 190 11.51 -4.63 10.02
C GLU A 190 10.06 -4.31 9.63
N PRO A 191 9.07 -5.11 10.09
CA PRO A 191 7.65 -4.80 9.91
C PRO A 191 7.28 -3.42 10.42
N GLU A 192 7.92 -2.93 11.48
CA GLU A 192 7.69 -1.64 12.14
C GLU A 192 7.84 -0.44 11.18
N ALA A 193 8.64 -0.57 10.12
CA ALA A 193 8.75 0.47 9.09
C ALA A 193 7.45 0.64 8.29
N CYS A 194 6.66 -0.41 8.14
CA CYS A 194 5.42 -0.44 7.36
C CYS A 194 4.19 -0.15 8.22
N VAL A 195 4.16 -0.75 9.44
CA VAL A 195 2.94 -0.77 10.28
C VAL A 195 2.58 0.57 10.88
N ARG A 196 3.39 1.59 10.74
CA ARG A 196 3.01 2.95 11.09
C ARG A 196 1.79 3.45 10.27
N CYS A 197 1.68 3.00 9.04
CA CYS A 197 0.59 3.33 8.12
C CYS A 197 -0.31 2.13 7.85
N HIS A 198 0.24 0.92 7.82
CA HIS A 198 -0.47 -0.34 7.60
C HIS A 198 -0.91 -0.97 8.92
N SER A 199 -1.84 -0.30 9.62
CA SER A 199 -2.43 -0.74 10.89
C SER A 199 -3.82 -0.14 11.08
N GLY A 200 -4.62 -0.75 11.95
CA GLY A 200 -5.98 -0.32 12.24
C GLY A 200 -7.00 -0.76 11.19
N PRO A 201 -8.21 -0.19 11.20
CA PRO A 201 -9.29 -0.64 10.32
C PRO A 201 -9.01 -0.41 8.84
N ASP A 202 -8.33 0.67 8.47
CA ASP A 202 -8.06 1.03 7.08
C ASP A 202 -7.15 0.04 6.36
N SER A 203 -6.13 -0.47 7.05
CA SER A 203 -5.14 -1.38 6.49
C SER A 203 -4.61 -2.27 7.61
N PRO A 204 -5.30 -3.36 7.96
CA PRO A 204 -5.05 -4.16 9.15
C PRO A 204 -3.82 -5.08 9.04
N ASP A 205 -2.86 -4.72 8.20
CA ASP A 205 -1.73 -5.59 7.85
C ASP A 205 -0.85 -5.91 9.05
N LYS A 206 -0.69 -4.96 10.00
CA LYS A 206 0.04 -5.18 11.26
C LYS A 206 -0.60 -6.31 12.06
N GLU A 207 -1.86 -6.14 12.40
CA GLU A 207 -2.60 -7.05 13.27
C GLU A 207 -2.70 -8.44 12.63
N VAL A 208 -2.93 -8.46 11.32
CA VAL A 208 -2.98 -9.69 10.52
C VAL A 208 -1.61 -10.39 10.48
N PHE A 209 -0.53 -9.65 10.25
CA PHE A 209 0.83 -10.20 10.23
C PHE A 209 1.23 -10.75 11.60
N GLU A 210 1.06 -9.97 12.67
CA GLU A 210 1.40 -10.38 14.03
C GLU A 210 0.65 -11.66 14.47
N ALA A 211 -0.61 -11.81 14.06
CA ALA A 211 -1.42 -13.00 14.33
C ALA A 211 -1.16 -14.15 13.33
N SER A 212 -0.39 -13.93 12.28
CA SER A 212 -0.02 -14.97 11.32
C SER A 212 1.13 -15.85 11.82
N LYS A 213 1.29 -17.03 11.19
CA LYS A 213 2.44 -17.90 11.47
C LYS A 213 3.78 -17.18 11.20
N HIS A 214 3.84 -16.37 10.15
CA HIS A 214 5.04 -15.60 9.80
C HIS A 214 5.40 -14.58 10.88
N GLY A 215 4.41 -13.83 11.37
CA GLY A 215 4.64 -12.84 12.43
C GLY A 215 5.07 -13.49 13.75
N MET A 216 4.46 -14.62 14.12
CA MET A 216 4.86 -15.37 15.32
C MET A 216 6.31 -15.88 15.23
N VAL A 217 6.70 -16.41 14.08
CA VAL A 217 8.07 -16.90 13.85
C VAL A 217 9.05 -15.72 13.80
N TYR A 218 8.69 -14.62 13.15
CA TYR A 218 9.50 -13.40 13.16
C TYR A 218 9.76 -12.90 14.60
N ALA A 219 8.71 -12.79 15.41
CA ALA A 219 8.86 -12.33 16.79
C ALA A 219 9.77 -13.24 17.64
N ALA A 220 9.74 -14.56 17.40
CA ALA A 220 10.55 -15.54 18.10
C ALA A 220 12.03 -15.57 17.64
N HIS A 221 12.30 -15.22 16.38
CA HIS A 221 13.61 -15.41 15.73
C HIS A 221 14.14 -14.14 15.07
N ARG A 222 13.74 -12.96 15.56
CA ARG A 222 14.14 -11.67 14.96
C ARG A 222 15.66 -11.51 14.83
N ASP A 223 16.40 -11.99 15.80
CA ASP A 223 17.86 -11.90 15.83
C ASP A 223 18.54 -12.77 14.76
N GLU A 224 17.83 -13.75 14.19
CA GLU A 224 18.30 -14.62 13.11
C GLU A 224 18.03 -14.04 11.71
N MET A 225 17.37 -12.86 11.64
CA MET A 225 16.94 -12.24 10.38
C MET A 225 18.06 -11.53 9.60
N ASN A 226 19.23 -11.35 10.19
CA ASN A 226 20.40 -10.70 9.58
C ASN A 226 20.06 -9.36 8.91
N LEU A 227 19.28 -8.51 9.60
CA LEU A 227 18.64 -7.31 9.05
C LEU A 227 19.65 -6.26 8.54
N ASP A 228 20.87 -6.21 9.06
CA ASP A 228 21.93 -5.27 8.65
C ASP A 228 22.77 -5.77 7.46
N ALA A 229 22.56 -7.00 6.98
CA ALA A 229 23.37 -7.57 5.90
C ALA A 229 23.37 -6.66 4.64
N ALA A 230 24.51 -6.62 3.95
CA ALA A 230 24.64 -5.84 2.71
C ALA A 230 23.70 -6.37 1.62
N GLU A 231 23.69 -7.69 1.41
CA GLU A 231 22.70 -8.41 0.63
C GLU A 231 21.71 -9.09 1.56
N TRP A 232 20.43 -9.16 1.14
CA TRP A 232 19.37 -9.70 1.97
C TRP A 232 18.35 -10.44 1.10
N ASN A 233 18.70 -11.69 0.72
CA ASN A 233 17.89 -12.55 -0.12
C ASN A 233 17.22 -13.61 0.75
N ALA A 234 15.93 -13.78 0.58
CA ALA A 234 15.18 -14.84 1.24
C ALA A 234 15.75 -16.22 0.89
N GLY A 235 15.83 -17.10 1.89
CA GLY A 235 16.33 -18.47 1.75
C GLY A 235 17.86 -18.59 1.69
N ARG A 236 18.59 -17.51 1.42
CA ARG A 236 20.06 -17.51 1.37
C ARG A 236 20.70 -16.76 2.53
N ASP A 237 20.31 -15.50 2.72
CA ASP A 237 20.94 -14.62 3.69
C ASP A 237 20.18 -14.63 5.03
N TYR A 238 18.95 -15.08 5.03
CA TYR A 238 18.13 -15.36 6.19
C TYR A 238 17.05 -16.42 5.85
N THR A 239 16.65 -17.23 6.84
CA THR A 239 15.71 -18.34 6.67
C THR A 239 14.63 -18.42 7.76
N ALA A 240 14.73 -17.58 8.80
CA ALA A 240 13.87 -17.72 9.98
C ALA A 240 12.41 -17.37 9.68
N ALA A 241 12.14 -16.20 9.07
CA ALA A 241 10.79 -15.77 8.71
C ALA A 241 10.82 -14.71 7.60
N PRO A 242 9.74 -14.52 6.85
CA PRO A 242 9.57 -13.33 6.02
C PRO A 242 9.12 -12.14 6.85
N THR A 243 9.48 -10.92 6.38
CA THR A 243 8.86 -9.66 6.80
C THR A 243 8.03 -9.10 5.64
N CYS A 244 7.37 -7.96 5.85
CA CYS A 244 6.64 -7.26 4.76
C CYS A 244 7.57 -7.01 3.56
N VAL A 245 8.79 -6.53 3.84
CA VAL A 245 9.82 -6.28 2.81
C VAL A 245 10.19 -7.54 2.06
N THR A 246 10.28 -8.70 2.70
CA THR A 246 10.59 -9.98 2.03
C THR A 246 9.64 -10.24 0.87
N CYS A 247 8.34 -10.13 1.12
CA CYS A 247 7.30 -10.44 0.13
C CYS A 247 7.18 -9.34 -0.94
N HIS A 248 7.15 -8.07 -0.51
CA HIS A 248 6.83 -6.95 -1.39
C HIS A 248 8.03 -6.34 -2.11
N MET A 249 9.21 -6.35 -1.51
CA MET A 249 10.40 -5.63 -2.00
C MET A 249 11.66 -6.51 -2.10
N GLY A 250 11.73 -7.58 -1.31
CA GLY A 250 12.95 -8.38 -1.13
C GLY A 250 13.42 -9.11 -2.38
N ALA A 251 14.73 -9.38 -2.45
CA ALA A 251 15.30 -10.26 -3.45
C ALA A 251 15.06 -11.74 -3.06
N ALA A 252 14.88 -12.59 -4.08
CA ALA A 252 14.67 -14.03 -3.91
C ALA A 252 15.19 -14.79 -5.15
N GLY A 253 16.15 -15.65 -5.01
CA GLY A 253 16.77 -16.36 -6.14
C GLY A 253 17.27 -15.41 -7.23
N LYS A 254 16.59 -15.40 -8.38
CA LYS A 254 16.89 -14.48 -9.50
C LYS A 254 16.04 -13.21 -9.51
N LEU A 255 15.06 -13.11 -8.61
CA LEU A 255 14.20 -11.94 -8.49
C LEU A 255 14.97 -10.84 -7.76
N PRO A 256 15.18 -9.65 -8.36
CA PRO A 256 15.87 -8.56 -7.71
C PRO A 256 14.98 -7.90 -6.63
N SER A 257 15.62 -7.20 -5.69
CA SER A 257 14.92 -6.27 -4.81
C SER A 257 14.36 -5.09 -5.59
N THR A 258 13.27 -4.50 -5.08
CA THR A 258 12.60 -3.35 -5.70
C THR A 258 12.06 -2.38 -4.65
N HIS A 259 11.98 -1.09 -4.98
CA HIS A 259 11.25 -0.07 -4.24
C HIS A 259 9.85 0.22 -4.83
N ASP A 260 9.44 -0.56 -5.83
CA ASP A 260 8.06 -0.60 -6.30
C ASP A 260 7.25 -1.61 -5.48
N VAL A 261 6.73 -1.17 -4.34
CA VAL A 261 6.10 -2.02 -3.32
C VAL A 261 4.87 -2.75 -3.85
N GLY A 262 4.11 -2.12 -4.76
CA GLY A 262 2.90 -2.70 -5.36
C GLY A 262 3.16 -3.71 -6.47
N LEU A 263 4.39 -3.82 -6.98
CA LEU A 263 4.70 -4.61 -8.19
C LEU A 263 4.21 -6.07 -8.16
N ARG A 264 4.19 -6.70 -6.99
CA ARG A 264 3.85 -8.12 -6.79
C ARG A 264 2.41 -8.34 -6.33
N ASN A 265 1.62 -7.28 -6.10
CA ASN A 265 0.23 -7.39 -5.68
C ASN A 265 -0.66 -7.79 -6.84
N VAL A 266 -1.69 -8.60 -6.58
CA VAL A 266 -2.63 -9.09 -7.60
C VAL A 266 -4.01 -8.49 -7.43
N TRP A 267 -4.46 -8.34 -6.19
CA TRP A 267 -5.79 -7.90 -5.84
C TRP A 267 -5.81 -6.49 -5.24
N SER A 268 -6.85 -5.72 -5.55
CA SER A 268 -7.21 -4.52 -4.79
C SER A 268 -8.04 -4.94 -3.57
N LEU A 269 -7.42 -5.08 -2.39
CA LEU A 269 -8.14 -5.57 -1.21
C LEU A 269 -8.91 -4.49 -0.45
N ASN A 270 -8.53 -3.21 -0.61
CA ASN A 270 -9.17 -2.07 0.04
C ASN A 270 -10.17 -1.36 -0.90
N THR A 271 -11.07 -2.14 -1.50
CA THR A 271 -12.15 -1.65 -2.37
C THR A 271 -13.45 -2.40 -2.04
N PRO A 272 -14.63 -1.80 -2.31
CA PRO A 272 -15.91 -2.46 -2.07
C PRO A 272 -16.03 -3.84 -2.70
N VAL A 273 -15.51 -3.98 -3.92
CA VAL A 273 -15.39 -5.25 -4.64
C VAL A 273 -13.97 -5.38 -5.13
N SER A 274 -13.25 -6.39 -4.66
CA SER A 274 -11.86 -6.63 -5.05
C SER A 274 -11.75 -7.02 -6.52
N LYS A 275 -10.77 -6.45 -7.20
CA LYS A 275 -10.47 -6.78 -8.59
C LYS A 275 -9.01 -7.21 -8.71
N ARG A 276 -8.73 -8.16 -9.61
CA ARG A 276 -7.35 -8.40 -10.05
C ARG A 276 -6.86 -7.20 -10.83
N GLN A 277 -5.58 -6.86 -10.71
CA GLN A 277 -5.03 -5.62 -11.26
C GLN A 277 -3.95 -5.89 -12.30
N PHE A 278 -4.08 -5.24 -13.47
CA PHE A 278 -2.92 -4.96 -14.31
C PHE A 278 -2.05 -3.87 -13.68
N LEU A 279 -0.75 -3.94 -13.86
CA LEU A 279 0.14 -2.81 -13.63
C LEU A 279 0.58 -2.27 -14.99
N VAL A 280 0.06 -1.12 -15.37
CA VAL A 280 0.41 -0.41 -16.60
C VAL A 280 1.64 0.44 -16.33
N ILE A 281 2.64 0.32 -17.20
CA ILE A 281 3.89 1.08 -17.15
C ILE A 281 3.90 2.00 -18.37
N PHE A 282 4.04 3.31 -18.15
CA PHE A 282 4.10 4.32 -19.21
C PHE A 282 5.52 4.56 -19.70
N GLU A 283 5.68 5.21 -20.86
CA GLU A 283 6.99 5.48 -21.46
C GLU A 283 7.88 6.40 -20.57
N ASP A 284 7.28 7.26 -19.79
CA ASP A 284 7.94 8.14 -18.82
C ASP A 284 8.27 7.46 -17.48
N GLY A 285 8.01 6.15 -17.36
CA GLY A 285 8.26 5.38 -16.14
C GLY A 285 7.13 5.42 -15.10
N HIS A 286 6.12 6.27 -15.27
CA HIS A 286 4.93 6.29 -14.41
C HIS A 286 4.21 4.94 -14.45
N LYS A 287 3.49 4.58 -13.39
CA LYS A 287 2.73 3.34 -13.31
C LYS A 287 1.32 3.60 -12.81
N MET A 288 0.38 2.80 -13.29
CA MET A 288 -1.02 2.86 -12.89
C MET A 288 -1.60 1.45 -12.78
N GLU A 289 -2.37 1.19 -11.75
CA GLU A 289 -3.14 -0.06 -11.63
C GLU A 289 -4.49 0.11 -12.34
N LEU A 290 -4.88 -0.92 -13.12
CA LEU A 290 -6.19 -1.02 -13.77
C LEU A 290 -6.82 -2.36 -13.44
N PRO A 291 -8.15 -2.42 -13.22
CA PRO A 291 -8.87 -3.69 -13.09
C PRO A 291 -8.64 -4.60 -14.29
N ALA A 292 -8.43 -5.89 -14.03
CA ALA A 292 -8.19 -6.90 -15.07
C ALA A 292 -9.48 -7.63 -15.50
N ASP A 293 -10.61 -6.97 -15.39
CA ASP A 293 -11.92 -7.40 -15.92
C ASP A 293 -12.13 -6.96 -17.38
N GLU A 294 -11.28 -6.07 -17.88
CA GLU A 294 -11.21 -5.65 -19.27
C GLU A 294 -9.92 -6.16 -19.95
N PRO A 295 -9.84 -6.18 -21.29
CA PRO A 295 -8.62 -6.55 -21.98
C PRO A 295 -7.45 -5.63 -21.63
N ALA A 296 -6.26 -6.23 -21.42
CA ALA A 296 -5.05 -5.48 -21.12
C ALA A 296 -4.77 -4.40 -22.17
N PRO A 297 -4.41 -3.17 -21.76
CA PRO A 297 -4.02 -2.12 -22.69
C PRO A 297 -2.81 -2.56 -23.52
N ARG A 298 -2.81 -2.21 -24.82
CA ARG A 298 -1.71 -2.53 -25.72
C ARG A 298 -0.60 -1.49 -25.58
N ARG A 299 0.63 -1.91 -25.86
CA ARG A 299 1.75 -0.97 -26.01
C ARG A 299 1.40 0.09 -27.06
N GLY A 300 1.70 1.35 -26.75
CA GLY A 300 1.39 2.50 -27.59
C GLY A 300 0.00 3.07 -27.43
N THR A 301 -0.87 2.47 -26.60
CA THR A 301 -2.17 3.06 -26.24
C THR A 301 -1.95 4.29 -25.36
N GLU A 302 -2.71 5.35 -25.61
CA GLU A 302 -2.78 6.51 -24.70
C GLU A 302 -3.86 6.28 -23.65
N LEU A 303 -3.53 6.51 -22.38
CA LEU A 303 -4.45 6.43 -21.26
C LEU A 303 -4.37 7.69 -20.42
N THR A 304 -5.51 8.14 -19.92
CA THR A 304 -5.61 9.22 -18.95
C THR A 304 -5.32 8.65 -17.55
N ARG A 305 -4.41 9.30 -16.84
CA ARG A 305 -4.03 8.96 -15.46
C ARG A 305 -4.99 9.61 -14.46
N ALA A 306 -4.89 9.23 -13.18
CA ALA A 306 -5.69 9.80 -12.12
C ALA A 306 -5.51 11.33 -11.98
N ASP A 307 -4.31 11.85 -12.24
CA ASP A 307 -4.01 13.29 -12.22
C ASP A 307 -4.50 14.05 -13.48
N GLY A 308 -5.24 13.38 -14.37
CA GLY A 308 -5.74 13.95 -15.63
C GLY A 308 -4.72 14.05 -16.76
N THR A 309 -3.46 13.69 -16.52
CA THR A 309 -2.44 13.68 -17.58
C THR A 309 -2.58 12.44 -18.48
N VAL A 310 -2.15 12.58 -19.73
CA VAL A 310 -2.18 11.46 -20.69
C VAL A 310 -0.79 10.83 -20.78
N GLY A 311 -0.72 9.51 -20.71
CA GLY A 311 0.51 8.75 -20.86
C GLY A 311 0.40 7.67 -21.94
N THR A 312 1.51 7.36 -22.60
CA THR A 312 1.60 6.28 -23.58
C THR A 312 2.06 4.99 -22.91
N VAL A 313 1.32 3.90 -23.09
CA VAL A 313 1.62 2.58 -22.50
C VAL A 313 2.90 2.00 -23.11
N LYS A 314 3.89 1.74 -22.28
CA LYS A 314 5.16 1.06 -22.62
C LYS A 314 5.05 -0.45 -22.43
N ALA A 315 4.47 -0.89 -21.31
CA ALA A 315 4.33 -2.29 -20.94
C ALA A 315 3.17 -2.49 -19.97
N VAL A 316 2.71 -3.74 -19.85
CA VAL A 316 1.70 -4.15 -18.87
C VAL A 316 2.18 -5.41 -18.16
N ALA A 317 2.21 -5.41 -16.83
CA ALA A 317 2.36 -6.61 -16.04
C ALA A 317 0.98 -7.16 -15.70
N THR A 318 0.71 -8.39 -16.15
CA THR A 318 -0.57 -9.05 -15.90
C THR A 318 -0.66 -9.59 -14.47
N PRO A 319 -1.86 -9.84 -13.93
CA PRO A 319 -2.04 -10.48 -12.63
C PRO A 319 -1.23 -11.77 -12.47
N GLU A 320 -1.10 -12.59 -13.54
CA GLU A 320 -0.36 -13.85 -13.53
C GLU A 320 1.15 -13.61 -13.36
N ARG A 321 1.71 -12.59 -14.05
CA ARG A 321 3.12 -12.22 -13.88
C ARG A 321 3.41 -11.66 -12.49
N ARG A 322 2.52 -10.84 -11.96
CA ARG A 322 2.61 -10.30 -10.59
C ARG A 322 2.54 -11.44 -9.57
N ARG A 323 1.61 -12.38 -9.74
CA ARG A 323 1.47 -13.60 -8.94
C ARG A 323 2.73 -14.47 -9.00
N GLN A 324 3.28 -14.66 -10.20
CA GLN A 324 4.51 -15.42 -10.37
C GLN A 324 5.68 -14.79 -9.62
N ALA A 325 5.84 -13.47 -9.67
CA ALA A 325 6.88 -12.77 -8.92
C ALA A 325 6.73 -12.96 -7.40
N MET A 326 5.52 -12.87 -6.85
CA MET A 326 5.25 -13.16 -5.44
C MET A 326 5.58 -14.63 -5.11
N SER A 327 5.17 -15.58 -5.97
CA SER A 327 5.39 -17.01 -5.75
C SER A 327 6.89 -17.37 -5.74
N LEU A 328 7.73 -16.66 -6.50
CA LEU A 328 9.18 -16.85 -6.48
C LEU A 328 9.79 -16.57 -5.10
N VAL A 329 9.20 -15.64 -4.33
CA VAL A 329 9.63 -15.40 -2.95
C VAL A 329 9.20 -16.56 -2.04
N CYS A 330 7.95 -17.01 -2.17
CA CYS A 330 7.43 -18.08 -1.33
C CYS A 330 8.22 -19.39 -1.46
N VAL A 331 8.64 -19.75 -2.69
CA VAL A 331 9.31 -21.04 -2.95
C VAL A 331 10.76 -21.10 -2.45
N GLU A 332 11.33 -20.00 -2.00
CA GLU A 332 12.63 -20.02 -1.31
C GLU A 332 12.57 -20.77 0.04
N CYS A 333 11.37 -20.86 0.65
CA CYS A 333 11.14 -21.56 1.92
C CYS A 333 10.07 -22.65 1.80
N HIS A 334 9.12 -22.55 0.87
CA HIS A 334 8.00 -23.45 0.73
C HIS A 334 8.04 -24.25 -0.57
N GLY A 335 7.49 -25.47 -0.54
CA GLY A 335 7.30 -26.25 -1.76
C GLY A 335 6.28 -25.60 -2.71
N LYS A 336 6.50 -25.75 -4.02
CA LYS A 336 5.65 -25.18 -5.07
C LYS A 336 4.17 -25.54 -4.90
N GLY A 337 3.85 -26.81 -4.62
CA GLY A 337 2.47 -27.26 -4.43
C GLY A 337 1.77 -26.60 -3.23
N PHE A 338 2.50 -26.34 -2.13
CA PHE A 338 2.00 -25.59 -0.99
C PHE A 338 1.67 -24.16 -1.40
N THR A 339 2.59 -23.47 -2.07
CA THR A 339 2.42 -22.10 -2.52
C THR A 339 1.22 -21.96 -3.47
N GLU A 340 1.10 -22.85 -4.46
CA GLU A 340 -0.03 -22.83 -5.40
C GLU A 340 -1.36 -23.09 -4.71
N SER A 341 -1.41 -24.01 -3.72
CA SER A 341 -2.62 -24.31 -2.95
C SER A 341 -3.02 -23.13 -2.07
N PHE A 342 -2.07 -22.50 -1.39
CA PHE A 342 -2.30 -21.29 -0.62
C PHE A 342 -2.89 -20.17 -1.48
N MET A 343 -2.29 -19.91 -2.64
CA MET A 343 -2.77 -18.84 -3.54
C MET A 343 -4.20 -19.09 -4.03
N ARG A 344 -4.57 -20.37 -4.30
CA ARG A 344 -5.95 -20.71 -4.66
C ARG A 344 -6.93 -20.53 -3.49
N GLN A 345 -6.54 -20.89 -2.27
CA GLN A 345 -7.36 -20.66 -1.07
C GLN A 345 -7.59 -19.17 -0.82
N PHE A 346 -6.54 -18.37 -0.94
CA PHE A 346 -6.66 -16.93 -0.82
C PHE A 346 -7.60 -16.34 -1.88
N ASP A 347 -7.41 -16.68 -3.16
CA ASP A 347 -8.28 -16.22 -4.24
C ASP A 347 -9.74 -16.60 -3.99
N ALA A 348 -9.99 -17.82 -3.51
CA ALA A 348 -11.36 -18.29 -3.21
C ALA A 348 -12.04 -17.48 -2.08
N VAL A 349 -11.28 -17.02 -1.07
CA VAL A 349 -11.84 -16.15 -0.02
C VAL A 349 -12.18 -14.77 -0.57
N VAL A 350 -11.32 -14.19 -1.41
CA VAL A 350 -11.59 -12.89 -2.05
C VAL A 350 -12.83 -12.98 -2.95
N GLU A 351 -12.92 -14.03 -3.76
CA GLU A 351 -14.06 -14.26 -4.64
C GLU A 351 -15.36 -14.51 -3.85
N LEU A 352 -15.29 -15.27 -2.75
CA LEU A 352 -16.43 -15.48 -1.84
C LEU A 352 -16.93 -14.15 -1.26
N TYR A 353 -16.01 -13.32 -0.74
CA TYR A 353 -16.38 -12.00 -0.24
C TYR A 353 -17.05 -11.15 -1.33
N ASN A 354 -16.46 -11.09 -2.52
CA ASN A 354 -17.01 -10.33 -3.64
C ASN A 354 -18.42 -10.78 -3.98
N THR A 355 -18.60 -12.08 -4.27
CA THR A 355 -19.88 -12.60 -4.77
C THR A 355 -20.96 -12.61 -3.71
N LYS A 356 -20.62 -12.90 -2.44
CA LYS A 356 -21.62 -13.02 -1.40
C LYS A 356 -21.99 -11.68 -0.73
N PHE A 357 -21.06 -10.76 -0.61
CA PHE A 357 -21.27 -9.53 0.15
C PHE A 357 -20.98 -8.26 -0.64
N GLY A 358 -19.79 -8.14 -1.23
CA GLY A 358 -19.33 -6.91 -1.86
C GLY A 358 -20.18 -6.46 -3.05
N GLU A 359 -20.42 -7.36 -4.00
CA GLU A 359 -21.24 -7.07 -5.20
C GLU A 359 -22.70 -6.80 -4.87
N PRO A 360 -23.38 -7.62 -4.03
CA PRO A 360 -24.74 -7.32 -3.61
C PRO A 360 -24.87 -5.99 -2.87
N ALA A 361 -24.01 -5.73 -1.89
CA ALA A 361 -24.04 -4.48 -1.14
C ALA A 361 -23.83 -3.26 -2.04
N ARG A 362 -22.86 -3.33 -2.97
CA ARG A 362 -22.61 -2.26 -3.95
C ARG A 362 -23.79 -2.06 -4.89
N ALA A 363 -24.41 -3.13 -5.36
CA ALA A 363 -25.57 -3.05 -6.25
C ALA A 363 -26.79 -2.41 -5.56
N ILE A 364 -27.03 -2.78 -4.29
CA ILE A 364 -28.08 -2.19 -3.46
C ILE A 364 -27.83 -0.70 -3.27
N MET A 365 -26.64 -0.29 -2.82
CA MET A 365 -26.30 1.12 -2.66
C MET A 365 -26.45 1.92 -3.96
N ALA A 366 -25.96 1.39 -5.08
CA ALA A 366 -26.11 2.02 -6.37
C ALA A 366 -27.60 2.23 -6.74
N GLY A 367 -28.43 1.22 -6.53
CA GLY A 367 -29.88 1.31 -6.78
C GLY A 367 -30.58 2.35 -5.91
N LEU A 368 -30.18 2.48 -4.64
CA LEU A 368 -30.73 3.48 -3.73
C LEU A 368 -30.39 4.91 -4.19
N TYR A 369 -29.13 5.16 -4.58
CA TYR A 369 -28.69 6.44 -5.14
C TYR A 369 -29.35 6.77 -6.48
N GLU A 370 -29.41 5.82 -7.40
CA GLU A 370 -30.02 5.98 -8.74
C GLU A 370 -31.51 6.34 -8.66
N ARG A 371 -32.20 5.85 -7.62
CA ARG A 371 -33.61 6.20 -7.35
C ARG A 371 -33.78 7.51 -6.58
N GLY A 372 -32.69 8.15 -6.14
CA GLY A 372 -32.75 9.36 -5.31
C GLY A 372 -33.32 9.11 -3.91
N LEU A 373 -33.18 7.88 -3.39
CA LEU A 373 -33.59 7.49 -2.04
C LEU A 373 -32.53 7.83 -0.99
N LEU A 374 -31.31 8.10 -1.42
CA LEU A 374 -30.22 8.69 -0.64
C LEU A 374 -29.87 10.06 -1.21
N THR A 375 -29.39 10.96 -0.36
CA THR A 375 -28.95 12.29 -0.80
C THR A 375 -27.60 12.18 -1.53
N PRO A 376 -27.22 13.15 -2.37
CA PRO A 376 -25.89 13.15 -3.00
C PRO A 376 -24.78 13.54 -2.01
N THR A 377 -25.09 13.90 -0.77
CA THR A 377 -24.12 14.24 0.28
C THR A 377 -23.62 12.97 0.91
N ALA A 378 -22.32 12.68 0.79
CA ALA A 378 -21.76 11.46 1.35
C ALA A 378 -21.63 11.55 2.89
N PHE A 379 -21.91 10.44 3.57
CA PHE A 379 -21.86 10.26 5.02
C PHE A 379 -22.85 11.12 5.83
N ASP A 380 -24.03 11.39 5.27
CA ASP A 380 -25.13 12.03 6.00
C ASP A 380 -26.28 11.05 6.37
N GLU A 381 -26.27 9.82 5.80
CA GLU A 381 -27.20 8.75 6.19
C GLU A 381 -26.50 7.56 6.90
N PRO A 382 -27.17 6.92 7.87
CA PRO A 382 -26.59 5.78 8.62
C PRO A 382 -26.08 4.63 7.74
N ILE A 383 -26.82 4.28 6.68
CA ILE A 383 -26.48 3.16 5.78
C ILE A 383 -25.13 3.34 5.09
N GLU A 384 -24.70 4.57 4.85
CA GLU A 384 -23.41 4.85 4.21
C GLU A 384 -22.25 4.46 5.13
N PHE A 385 -22.36 4.75 6.43
CA PHE A 385 -21.38 4.29 7.42
C PHE A 385 -21.41 2.77 7.56
N THR A 386 -22.61 2.17 7.59
CA THR A 386 -22.77 0.70 7.65
C THR A 386 -22.16 0.02 6.43
N TYR A 387 -22.36 0.58 5.23
CA TYR A 387 -21.74 0.10 4.00
C TYR A 387 -20.23 0.30 4.01
N TRP A 388 -19.74 1.45 4.49
CA TRP A 388 -18.31 1.72 4.62
C TRP A 388 -17.63 0.70 5.54
N GLU A 389 -18.16 0.49 6.76
CA GLU A 389 -17.65 -0.51 7.71
C GLU A 389 -17.60 -1.91 7.09
N LEU A 390 -18.63 -2.31 6.34
CA LEU A 390 -18.74 -3.63 5.73
C LEU A 390 -17.56 -3.96 4.80
N TRP A 391 -17.16 -3.03 3.94
CA TRP A 391 -16.11 -3.33 2.97
C TRP A 391 -14.73 -2.83 3.37
N HIS A 392 -14.65 -1.69 4.03
CA HIS A 392 -13.40 -0.98 4.33
C HIS A 392 -12.74 -1.49 5.62
N ASP A 393 -13.53 -1.83 6.63
CA ASP A 393 -13.05 -2.39 7.89
C ASP A 393 -13.16 -3.94 7.88
N GLU A 394 -14.37 -4.46 8.03
CA GLU A 394 -14.64 -5.88 8.23
C GLU A 394 -14.22 -6.74 7.03
N GLY A 395 -14.59 -6.29 5.82
CA GLY A 395 -14.23 -6.95 4.58
C GLY A 395 -12.73 -6.86 4.25
N ALA A 396 -12.07 -5.75 4.59
CA ALA A 396 -10.63 -5.64 4.48
C ALA A 396 -9.93 -6.65 5.38
N ARG A 397 -10.31 -6.74 6.66
CA ARG A 397 -9.75 -7.73 7.60
C ARG A 397 -9.91 -9.16 7.12
N ALA A 398 -11.09 -9.52 6.58
CA ALA A 398 -11.31 -10.86 6.04
C ALA A 398 -10.33 -11.22 4.93
N ARG A 399 -10.15 -10.31 3.96
CA ARG A 399 -9.31 -10.52 2.78
C ARG A 399 -7.83 -10.46 3.11
N HIS A 400 -7.39 -9.50 3.93
CA HIS A 400 -6.01 -9.43 4.43
C HIS A 400 -5.70 -10.61 5.36
N GLY A 401 -6.63 -11.02 6.23
CA GLY A 401 -6.50 -12.21 7.05
C GLY A 401 -6.23 -13.48 6.23
N ALA A 402 -6.95 -13.64 5.12
CA ALA A 402 -6.73 -14.75 4.19
C ALA A 402 -5.38 -14.65 3.47
N SER A 403 -4.94 -13.44 3.10
CA SER A 403 -3.68 -13.21 2.38
C SER A 403 -2.43 -13.60 3.16
N MET A 404 -2.51 -13.64 4.49
CA MET A 404 -1.40 -13.97 5.39
C MET A 404 -1.65 -15.23 6.24
N MET A 405 -2.70 -16.00 5.94
CA MET A 405 -3.11 -17.19 6.73
C MET A 405 -3.28 -16.86 8.23
N SER A 406 -3.95 -15.75 8.53
CA SER A 406 -4.32 -15.33 9.89
C SER A 406 -5.78 -15.73 10.16
N PRO A 407 -6.05 -16.90 10.77
CA PRO A 407 -7.40 -17.47 10.83
C PRO A 407 -8.37 -16.63 11.66
N ASN A 408 -7.90 -15.97 12.70
CA ASN A 408 -8.73 -15.10 13.53
C ASN A 408 -9.24 -13.89 12.73
N HIS A 409 -8.35 -13.22 11.99
CA HIS A 409 -8.72 -12.07 11.16
C HIS A 409 -9.51 -12.49 9.92
N ALA A 410 -9.18 -13.64 9.30
CA ALA A 410 -9.98 -14.15 8.19
C ALA A 410 -11.41 -14.48 8.59
N TRP A 411 -11.63 -15.03 9.80
CA TRP A 411 -12.95 -15.50 10.25
C TRP A 411 -13.60 -14.55 11.27
N TRP A 412 -13.11 -14.52 12.53
CA TRP A 412 -13.86 -13.85 13.61
C TRP A 412 -13.89 -12.33 13.47
N GLU A 413 -12.77 -11.71 13.17
CA GLU A 413 -12.64 -10.26 13.01
C GLU A 413 -12.93 -9.79 11.58
N GLY A 414 -13.13 -10.71 10.65
CA GLY A 414 -13.40 -10.47 9.25
C GLY A 414 -14.74 -11.03 8.81
N MET A 415 -14.76 -12.23 8.20
CA MET A 415 -15.93 -12.76 7.51
C MET A 415 -17.18 -12.89 8.42
N TYR A 416 -17.00 -13.22 9.70
CA TYR A 416 -18.11 -13.27 10.67
C TYR A 416 -18.70 -11.86 10.88
N LEU A 417 -17.86 -10.83 11.03
CA LEU A 417 -18.32 -9.45 11.20
C LEU A 417 -18.98 -8.93 9.92
N VAL A 418 -18.40 -9.22 8.74
CA VAL A 418 -19.04 -8.94 7.44
C VAL A 418 -20.45 -9.53 7.38
N GLY A 419 -20.60 -10.82 7.72
CA GLY A 419 -21.91 -11.47 7.71
C GLY A 419 -22.88 -10.84 8.72
N ARG A 420 -22.42 -10.57 9.95
CA ARG A 420 -23.20 -9.91 10.98
C ARG A 420 -23.66 -8.50 10.54
N ASN A 421 -22.73 -7.71 10.00
CA ASN A 421 -23.07 -6.38 9.48
C ASN A 421 -24.07 -6.49 8.33
N PHE A 422 -23.77 -7.29 7.33
CA PHE A 422 -24.59 -7.43 6.14
C PHE A 422 -26.04 -7.84 6.46
N TYR A 423 -26.23 -8.92 7.25
CA TYR A 423 -27.56 -9.45 7.53
C TYR A 423 -28.32 -8.71 8.64
N ALA A 424 -27.62 -8.21 9.67
CA ALA A 424 -28.26 -7.65 10.87
C ALA A 424 -28.30 -6.12 10.88
N ARG A 425 -27.54 -5.42 10.01
CA ARG A 425 -27.51 -3.95 9.92
C ARG A 425 -27.82 -3.49 8.50
N PHE A 426 -26.95 -3.80 7.54
CA PHE A 426 -27.04 -3.27 6.17
C PHE A 426 -28.38 -3.62 5.48
N LEU A 427 -28.78 -4.89 5.43
CA LEU A 427 -30.03 -5.27 4.79
C LEU A 427 -31.28 -4.66 5.45
N PRO A 428 -31.42 -4.65 6.79
CA PRO A 428 -32.52 -3.94 7.47
C PRO A 428 -32.56 -2.44 7.14
N GLU A 429 -31.41 -1.76 7.18
CA GLU A 429 -31.29 -0.35 6.84
C GLU A 429 -31.65 -0.10 5.36
N ALA A 430 -31.11 -0.92 4.45
CA ALA A 430 -31.41 -0.82 3.02
C ALA A 430 -32.91 -1.00 2.71
N ARG A 431 -33.58 -1.97 3.36
CA ARG A 431 -35.03 -2.16 3.22
C ARG A 431 -35.82 -0.98 3.76
N ALA A 432 -35.38 -0.40 4.88
CA ALA A 432 -36.03 0.77 5.47
C ALA A 432 -35.93 2.00 4.56
N VAL A 433 -34.76 2.23 3.96
CA VAL A 433 -34.53 3.31 2.97
C VAL A 433 -35.30 3.05 1.68
N ALA A 434 -35.29 1.82 1.17
CA ALA A 434 -35.97 1.45 -0.06
C ALA A 434 -37.51 1.53 0.04
N GLY A 435 -38.08 1.34 1.25
CA GLY A 435 -39.52 1.42 1.48
C GLY A 435 -40.29 0.46 0.58
N GLU A 436 -41.22 0.98 -0.24
CA GLU A 436 -42.01 0.19 -1.19
C GLU A 436 -41.18 -0.45 -2.33
N HIS A 437 -39.96 0.02 -2.54
CA HIS A 437 -39.03 -0.54 -3.54
C HIS A 437 -38.11 -1.65 -2.98
N ALA A 438 -38.30 -2.09 -1.72
CA ALA A 438 -37.40 -3.04 -1.06
C ALA A 438 -37.32 -4.39 -1.81
N ASP A 439 -38.44 -4.91 -2.34
CA ASP A 439 -38.43 -6.15 -3.11
C ASP A 439 -37.59 -6.04 -4.40
N GLU A 440 -37.65 -4.90 -5.07
CA GLU A 440 -36.90 -4.66 -6.32
C GLU A 440 -35.41 -4.39 -6.07
N LEU A 441 -35.08 -3.52 -5.12
CA LEU A 441 -33.73 -3.02 -4.92
C LEU A 441 -32.89 -3.91 -3.98
N VAL A 442 -33.52 -4.63 -3.07
CA VAL A 442 -32.82 -5.46 -2.07
C VAL A 442 -33.06 -6.94 -2.32
N ASP A 443 -34.32 -7.37 -2.24
CA ASP A 443 -34.64 -8.81 -2.25
C ASP A 443 -34.42 -9.46 -3.62
N ALA A 444 -34.63 -8.72 -4.71
CA ALA A 444 -34.30 -9.22 -6.05
C ALA A 444 -32.79 -9.40 -6.25
N VAL A 445 -31.94 -8.50 -5.70
CA VAL A 445 -30.48 -8.63 -5.73
C VAL A 445 -30.04 -9.89 -4.99
N LEU A 446 -30.59 -10.15 -3.81
CA LEU A 446 -30.29 -11.35 -3.02
C LEU A 446 -30.73 -12.63 -3.73
N ARG A 447 -31.94 -12.67 -4.30
CA ARG A 447 -32.46 -13.84 -5.06
C ARG A 447 -31.62 -14.15 -6.31
N ALA A 448 -31.13 -13.12 -6.99
CA ALA A 448 -30.30 -13.32 -8.19
C ALA A 448 -28.90 -13.87 -7.88
N ASN A 449 -28.44 -13.75 -6.66
CA ASN A 449 -27.08 -14.12 -6.25
C ASN A 449 -26.89 -15.62 -5.95
N GLY A 450 -27.93 -16.36 -5.56
CA GLY A 450 -27.87 -17.78 -5.17
C GLY A 450 -27.11 -18.07 -3.87
N GLN A 451 -26.34 -17.14 -3.33
CA GLN A 451 -25.57 -17.31 -2.09
C GLN A 451 -26.40 -17.08 -0.83
N HIS A 452 -27.64 -16.61 -1.00
CA HIS A 452 -28.54 -16.19 0.08
C HIS A 452 -29.79 -17.07 0.20
N GLU A 453 -29.92 -18.15 -0.57
CA GLU A 453 -31.07 -19.07 -0.55
C GLU A 453 -31.37 -19.65 0.83
N TRP A 454 -30.37 -19.73 1.70
CA TRP A 454 -30.54 -20.19 3.08
C TRP A 454 -31.43 -19.28 3.93
N LEU A 455 -31.60 -17.99 3.56
CA LEU A 455 -32.50 -17.06 4.25
C LEU A 455 -33.97 -17.49 4.16
N ASP A 456 -34.34 -18.20 3.08
CA ASP A 456 -35.70 -18.67 2.83
C ASP A 456 -35.94 -20.09 3.37
N GLN A 457 -34.91 -20.74 3.97
CA GLN A 457 -35.04 -22.08 4.53
C GLN A 457 -35.64 -22.01 5.94
N PRO A 458 -36.81 -22.66 6.16
CA PRO A 458 -37.39 -22.75 7.49
C PRO A 458 -36.51 -23.64 8.40
N ASP A 459 -36.53 -23.36 9.69
CA ASP A 459 -36.06 -24.26 10.74
C ASP A 459 -34.55 -24.34 11.03
N GLN A 460 -33.84 -23.19 10.95
CA GLN A 460 -32.42 -23.15 11.38
C GLN A 460 -32.23 -22.69 12.84
N ALA A 461 -33.30 -22.39 13.56
CA ALA A 461 -33.22 -21.93 14.96
C ALA A 461 -32.50 -22.92 15.87
N SER A 462 -32.60 -24.24 15.59
CA SER A 462 -31.90 -25.32 16.31
C SER A 462 -30.36 -25.16 16.27
N ALA A 463 -29.79 -24.63 15.17
CA ALA A 463 -28.34 -24.40 15.07
C ALA A 463 -27.86 -23.31 16.05
N ILE A 464 -28.65 -22.25 16.22
CA ILE A 464 -28.35 -21.14 17.16
C ILE A 464 -28.49 -21.63 18.62
N LEU A 465 -29.50 -22.51 18.87
CA LEU A 465 -29.75 -23.06 20.20
C LEU A 465 -28.76 -24.16 20.60
N GLY A 466 -27.84 -24.53 19.71
CA GLY A 466 -26.86 -25.60 19.97
C GLY A 466 -27.45 -27.01 19.94
N PHE A 467 -28.68 -27.16 19.49
CA PHE A 467 -29.38 -28.43 19.38
C PHE A 467 -29.69 -28.73 17.91
N ALA A 468 -28.75 -29.30 17.20
CA ALA A 468 -29.10 -29.94 15.92
C ALA A 468 -30.02 -31.10 16.23
N PRO A 469 -31.20 -31.26 15.59
CA PRO A 469 -31.96 -32.49 15.71
C PRO A 469 -31.05 -33.63 15.29
N ARG A 470 -30.91 -34.65 16.12
CA ARG A 470 -30.34 -35.93 15.66
C ARG A 470 -31.31 -36.41 14.59
N GLU A 471 -30.83 -36.65 13.39
CA GLU A 471 -31.58 -37.39 12.39
C GLU A 471 -32.02 -38.66 13.05
N ALA A 472 -33.33 -38.92 13.04
CA ALA A 472 -33.85 -40.17 13.49
C ALA A 472 -33.35 -41.25 12.51
N GLU A 473 -32.53 -42.17 13.02
CA GLU A 473 -32.09 -43.36 12.29
C GLU A 473 -33.29 -44.22 11.84
#